data_752643d8321b417061c482596ed717ef
#
_entry.id   752643d8321b417061c482596ed717ef
#
_cell.length_a   1.000
_cell.length_b   1.000
_cell.length_c   1.000
_cell.angle_alpha   90.00
_cell.angle_beta   90.00
_cell.angle_gamma   90.00
#
_symmetry.space_group_name_H-M   'P 1'
#
loop_
_entity.id
_entity.type
_entity.pdbx_description
1 polymer ?
#
loop_
_entity_poly.entity_id
_entity_poly.type
_entity_poly.pdbx_seq_one_letter_code
_entity_poly.pdbx_strand_id
1 'polypeptide(L)'
;TIANMMAEAEALNGIFAADEITYEWYRRKGITDLPYPPITAGEEAAYEIDETIDLVEVRPMIAKPFSPGNAFPAEEVARERVTFDKALIGSCTNGSYDDLLQAAFVLRAARKAGAKQVEREFAIFPGSGGVGRQIESPDPRLGGESIAEVFRSVGGQIRQSWCGPCFGQGPDALA
;
A
#
# COMPACT_ATOMS: atom_id res chain seq x y z
N THR A 1 -1.60 6.92 -1.27
CA THR A 1 -1.94 5.77 -2.16
C THR A 1 -2.35 6.25 -3.54
N ILE A 2 -3.46 7.01 -3.71
CA ILE A 2 -3.96 7.41 -5.04
C ILE A 2 -2.91 8.17 -5.84
N ALA A 3 -2.24 9.19 -5.26
CA ALA A 3 -1.19 9.95 -5.96
C ALA A 3 -0.03 9.05 -6.44
N ASN A 4 0.31 8.00 -5.67
CA ASN A 4 1.35 7.05 -6.06
C ASN A 4 0.90 6.10 -7.20
N MET A 5 -0.40 5.85 -7.30
CA MET A 5 -0.97 4.99 -8.36
C MET A 5 -1.08 5.68 -9.72
N MET A 6 -0.76 6.96 -9.81
CA MET A 6 -0.88 7.68 -11.08
C MET A 6 0.05 7.13 -12.16
N ALA A 7 1.21 6.60 -11.79
CA ALA A 7 2.12 5.96 -12.74
C ALA A 7 1.51 4.70 -13.38
N GLU A 8 0.76 3.92 -12.62
CA GLU A 8 0.04 2.73 -13.09
C GLU A 8 -1.16 3.09 -13.99
N ALA A 9 -1.68 4.31 -13.84
CA ALA A 9 -2.72 4.87 -14.69
C ALA A 9 -2.17 5.64 -15.91
N GLU A 10 -0.87 5.54 -16.19
CA GLU A 10 -0.16 6.24 -17.27
C GLU A 10 -0.22 7.78 -17.14
N ALA A 11 -0.52 8.30 -15.96
CA ALA A 11 -0.49 9.73 -15.68
C ALA A 11 0.90 10.18 -15.21
N LEU A 12 1.26 11.42 -15.50
CA LEU A 12 2.56 11.97 -15.11
C LEU A 12 2.71 12.18 -13.61
N ASN A 13 1.65 12.58 -12.94
CA ASN A 13 1.62 12.74 -11.49
C ASN A 13 0.18 12.79 -10.94
N GLY A 14 0.06 12.80 -9.62
CA GLY A 14 -1.19 13.06 -8.90
C GLY A 14 -0.94 14.07 -7.78
N ILE A 15 -1.71 15.13 -7.74
CA ILE A 15 -1.55 16.23 -6.79
C ILE A 15 -2.79 16.31 -5.91
N PHE A 16 -2.59 16.26 -4.60
CA PHE A 16 -3.60 16.54 -3.59
C PHE A 16 -3.28 17.87 -2.92
N ALA A 17 -4.28 18.70 -2.73
CA ALA A 17 -4.12 19.91 -1.94
C ALA A 17 -3.69 19.55 -0.51
N ALA A 18 -2.70 20.24 0.01
CA ALA A 18 -2.28 20.06 1.39
C ALA A 18 -3.36 20.56 2.34
N ASP A 19 -3.69 19.76 3.32
CA ASP A 19 -4.67 20.05 4.36
C ASP A 19 -4.06 20.06 5.77
N GLU A 20 -4.86 20.26 6.78
CA GLU A 20 -4.41 20.28 8.18
C GLU A 20 -3.77 18.93 8.61
N ILE A 21 -4.22 17.81 8.05
CA ILE A 21 -3.62 16.49 8.32
C ILE A 21 -2.18 16.44 7.79
N THR A 22 -1.96 17.00 6.61
CA THR A 22 -0.64 17.14 6.00
C THR A 22 0.29 17.98 6.88
N TYR A 23 -0.19 19.14 7.34
CA TYR A 23 0.60 20.02 8.19
C TYR A 23 0.88 19.41 9.57
N GLU A 24 -0.07 18.71 10.16
CA GLU A 24 0.12 18.00 11.40
C GLU A 24 1.18 16.88 11.26
N TRP A 25 1.21 16.18 10.15
CA TRP A 25 2.25 15.19 9.86
C TRP A 25 3.64 15.81 9.87
N TYR A 26 3.81 16.99 9.25
CA TYR A 26 5.08 17.72 9.27
C TYR A 26 5.46 18.17 10.68
N ARG A 27 4.52 18.70 11.46
CA ARG A 27 4.76 19.11 12.85
C ARG A 27 5.24 17.93 13.71
N ARG A 28 4.65 16.77 13.56
CA ARG A 28 5.09 15.54 14.27
C ARG A 28 6.50 15.09 13.87
N LYS A 29 6.98 15.48 12.72
CA LYS A 29 8.37 15.25 12.27
C LYS A 29 9.33 16.37 12.70
N GLY A 30 8.86 17.35 13.47
CA GLY A 30 9.65 18.49 13.91
C GLY A 30 9.86 19.57 12.83
N ILE A 31 9.10 19.51 11.73
CA ILE A 31 9.16 20.48 10.64
C ILE A 31 8.01 21.47 10.85
N THR A 32 8.33 22.65 11.37
CA THR A 32 7.34 23.69 11.71
C THR A 32 7.34 24.84 10.72
N ASP A 33 8.43 25.00 9.98
CA ASP A 33 8.59 26.05 8.97
C ASP A 33 8.73 25.40 7.59
N LEU A 34 7.67 25.51 6.79
CA LEU A 34 7.66 24.97 5.45
C LEU A 34 8.23 26.01 4.49
N PRO A 35 9.12 25.63 3.55
CA PRO A 35 9.81 26.56 2.66
C PRO A 35 8.89 27.16 1.59
N TYR A 36 7.63 26.73 1.52
CA TYR A 36 6.67 27.18 0.52
C TYR A 36 5.33 27.56 1.16
N PRO A 37 4.64 28.56 0.64
CA PRO A 37 3.24 28.78 0.98
C PRO A 37 2.38 27.60 0.47
N PRO A 38 1.19 27.39 1.02
CA PRO A 38 0.23 26.46 0.46
C PRO A 38 -0.03 26.75 -1.02
N ILE A 39 0.10 25.74 -1.85
CA ILE A 39 -0.17 25.85 -3.29
C ILE A 39 -1.50 25.13 -3.56
N THR A 40 -2.44 25.89 -4.12
CA THR A 40 -3.76 25.38 -4.52
C THR A 40 -4.01 25.76 -5.98
N ALA A 41 -4.91 25.03 -6.63
CA ALA A 41 -5.39 25.42 -7.95
C ALA A 41 -6.03 26.83 -7.89
N GLY A 42 -5.80 27.65 -8.91
CA GLY A 42 -6.48 28.95 -9.04
C GLY A 42 -7.96 28.77 -9.37
N GLU A 43 -8.77 29.81 -9.10
CA GLU A 43 -10.22 29.81 -9.39
C GLU A 43 -10.52 29.62 -10.89
N GLU A 44 -9.60 30.05 -11.76
CA GLU A 44 -9.69 29.90 -13.23
C GLU A 44 -9.19 28.53 -13.75
N ALA A 45 -8.82 27.58 -12.85
CA ALA A 45 -8.31 26.29 -13.28
C ALA A 45 -9.40 25.51 -14.02
N ALA A 46 -9.08 25.09 -15.25
CA ALA A 46 -9.98 24.27 -16.06
C ALA A 46 -9.48 22.82 -16.06
N TYR A 47 -10.42 21.91 -15.91
CA TYR A 47 -10.14 20.47 -15.91
C TYR A 47 -10.82 19.81 -17.12
N GLU A 48 -10.15 18.87 -17.75
CA GLU A 48 -10.73 18.10 -18.84
C GLU A 48 -11.82 17.14 -18.34
N ILE A 49 -11.60 16.58 -17.14
CA ILE A 49 -12.56 15.75 -16.43
C ILE A 49 -12.74 16.34 -15.03
N ASP A 50 -13.95 16.64 -14.65
CA ASP A 50 -14.33 17.12 -13.32
C ASP A 50 -15.43 16.21 -12.78
N GLU A 51 -15.03 15.22 -12.00
CA GLU A 51 -15.93 14.18 -11.48
C GLU A 51 -15.79 14.05 -9.96
N THR A 52 -16.86 13.65 -9.33
CA THR A 52 -16.90 13.33 -7.90
C THR A 52 -17.04 11.82 -7.72
N ILE A 53 -16.15 11.24 -6.92
CA ILE A 53 -16.21 9.83 -6.53
C ILE A 53 -16.64 9.76 -5.06
N ASP A 54 -17.80 9.17 -4.80
CA ASP A 54 -18.23 8.89 -3.42
C ASP A 54 -17.49 7.67 -2.88
N LEU A 55 -16.61 7.91 -1.90
CA LEU A 55 -15.80 6.85 -1.31
C LEU A 55 -16.63 5.80 -0.54
N VAL A 56 -17.87 6.11 -0.17
CA VAL A 56 -18.79 5.15 0.47
C VAL A 56 -19.25 4.07 -0.51
N GLU A 57 -19.30 4.39 -1.79
CA GLU A 57 -19.69 3.45 -2.84
C GLU A 57 -18.53 2.54 -3.29
N VAL A 58 -17.30 2.84 -2.88
CA VAL A 58 -16.12 2.05 -3.26
C VAL A 58 -16.12 0.72 -2.52
N ARG A 59 -16.17 -0.37 -3.28
CA ARG A 59 -16.05 -1.75 -2.77
C ARG A 59 -14.64 -2.27 -2.90
N PRO A 60 -14.24 -3.28 -2.10
CA PRO A 60 -13.01 -4.00 -2.35
C PRO A 60 -12.99 -4.58 -3.77
N MET A 61 -11.98 -4.20 -4.54
CA MET A 61 -11.82 -4.61 -5.94
C MET A 61 -10.55 -5.43 -6.09
N ILE A 62 -10.51 -6.26 -7.11
CA ILE A 62 -9.32 -6.99 -7.52
C ILE A 62 -9.16 -6.89 -9.04
N ALA A 63 -7.98 -6.55 -9.49
CA ALA A 63 -7.66 -6.53 -10.92
C ALA A 63 -7.17 -7.92 -11.36
N LYS A 64 -7.74 -8.40 -12.44
CA LYS A 64 -7.24 -9.61 -13.11
C LYS A 64 -6.20 -9.24 -14.17
N PRO A 65 -5.34 -10.19 -14.60
CA PRO A 65 -4.45 -9.93 -15.71
C PRO A 65 -5.22 -9.45 -16.97
N PHE A 66 -4.68 -8.58 -17.77
CA PHE A 66 -3.35 -8.00 -17.80
C PHE A 66 -3.38 -6.47 -17.65
N SER A 67 -4.36 -5.92 -16.97
CA SER A 67 -4.53 -4.48 -16.83
C SER A 67 -5.11 -4.13 -15.47
N PRO A 68 -4.65 -3.06 -14.81
CA PRO A 68 -5.30 -2.53 -13.61
C PRO A 68 -6.77 -2.17 -13.82
N GLY A 69 -7.15 -1.76 -15.04
CA GLY A 69 -8.54 -1.48 -15.40
C GLY A 69 -9.44 -2.72 -15.52
N ASN A 70 -8.86 -3.93 -15.56
CA ASN A 70 -9.61 -5.18 -15.57
C ASN A 70 -10.02 -5.58 -14.14
N ALA A 71 -10.70 -4.68 -13.44
CA ALA A 71 -11.03 -4.79 -12.03
C ALA A 71 -12.48 -5.27 -11.83
N PHE A 72 -12.66 -6.16 -10.85
CA PHE A 72 -13.94 -6.75 -10.47
C PHE A 72 -14.12 -6.70 -8.96
N PRO A 73 -15.36 -6.72 -8.44
CA PRO A 73 -15.57 -6.88 -7.01
C PRO A 73 -14.87 -8.13 -6.47
N ALA A 74 -14.12 -7.98 -5.39
CA ALA A 74 -13.32 -9.07 -4.82
C ALA A 74 -14.18 -10.28 -4.44
N GLU A 75 -15.43 -10.06 -4.02
CA GLU A 75 -16.40 -11.12 -3.70
C GLU A 75 -16.81 -11.97 -4.91
N GLU A 76 -16.78 -11.38 -6.11
CA GLU A 76 -17.07 -12.11 -7.35
C GLU A 76 -15.88 -12.98 -7.74
N VAL A 77 -14.67 -12.40 -7.72
CA VAL A 77 -13.44 -13.12 -8.05
C VAL A 77 -13.16 -14.24 -7.06
N ALA A 78 -13.52 -14.08 -5.78
CA ALA A 78 -13.38 -15.13 -4.78
C ALA A 78 -14.12 -16.43 -5.15
N ARG A 79 -15.24 -16.32 -5.89
CA ARG A 79 -16.00 -17.50 -6.36
C ARG A 79 -15.27 -18.30 -7.45
N GLU A 80 -14.37 -17.66 -8.17
CA GLU A 80 -13.56 -18.30 -9.23
C GLU A 80 -12.43 -19.16 -8.67
N ARG A 81 -12.11 -19.02 -7.38
CA ARG A 81 -11.02 -19.74 -6.70
C ARG A 81 -9.68 -19.63 -7.44
N VAL A 82 -9.36 -18.42 -7.89
CA VAL A 82 -8.12 -18.12 -8.60
C VAL A 82 -6.92 -18.56 -7.74
N THR A 83 -6.02 -19.27 -8.35
CA THR A 83 -4.75 -19.69 -7.73
C THR A 83 -3.61 -18.80 -8.22
N PHE A 84 -2.57 -18.65 -7.40
CA PHE A 84 -1.38 -17.88 -7.73
C PHE A 84 -0.14 -18.55 -7.10
N ASP A 85 1.01 -18.32 -7.66
CA ASP A 85 2.26 -18.92 -7.22
C ASP A 85 3.06 -18.02 -6.27
N LYS A 86 2.83 -16.72 -6.35
CA LYS A 86 3.53 -15.71 -5.55
C LYS A 86 2.57 -14.61 -5.12
N ALA A 87 2.71 -14.16 -3.88
CA ALA A 87 2.05 -12.98 -3.36
C ALA A 87 3.08 -11.93 -2.99
N LEU A 88 2.76 -10.67 -3.22
CA LEU A 88 3.56 -9.58 -2.72
C LEU A 88 2.69 -8.46 -2.16
N ILE A 89 3.23 -7.73 -1.20
CA ILE A 89 2.63 -6.52 -0.67
C ILE A 89 3.71 -5.47 -0.53
N GLY A 90 3.37 -4.22 -0.82
CA GLY A 90 4.29 -3.14 -0.54
C GLY A 90 4.54 -2.20 -1.68
N SER A 91 5.80 -1.78 -1.77
CA SER A 91 6.30 -0.73 -2.63
C SER A 91 5.72 0.65 -2.28
N CYS A 92 5.82 1.63 -3.18
CA CYS A 92 5.41 3.02 -2.89
C CYS A 92 3.90 3.18 -2.66
N THR A 93 3.08 2.35 -3.29
CA THR A 93 1.63 2.49 -3.27
C THR A 93 0.98 1.83 -2.04
N ASN A 94 1.45 0.66 -1.64
CA ASN A 94 0.85 -0.10 -0.54
C ASN A 94 1.89 -0.66 0.45
N GLY A 95 2.94 0.08 0.68
CA GLY A 95 4.02 -0.29 1.61
C GLY A 95 4.29 0.75 2.68
N SER A 96 3.37 1.68 2.95
CA SER A 96 3.48 2.57 4.09
C SER A 96 3.42 1.78 5.40
N TYR A 97 3.82 2.41 6.51
CA TYR A 97 3.71 1.78 7.82
C TYR A 97 2.28 1.33 8.13
N ASP A 98 1.29 2.16 7.82
CA ASP A 98 -0.11 1.87 8.11
C ASP A 98 -0.67 0.76 7.20
N ASP A 99 -0.26 0.70 5.93
CA ASP A 99 -0.65 -0.38 5.03
C ASP A 99 -0.14 -1.73 5.53
N LEU A 100 1.14 -1.78 5.89
CA LEU A 100 1.76 -3.00 6.42
C LEU A 100 1.19 -3.39 7.79
N LEU A 101 0.83 -2.41 8.62
CA LEU A 101 0.17 -2.68 9.89
C LEU A 101 -1.22 -3.31 9.70
N GLN A 102 -2.01 -2.81 8.75
CA GLN A 102 -3.33 -3.39 8.44
C GLN A 102 -3.18 -4.84 7.97
N ALA A 103 -2.23 -5.11 7.09
CA ALA A 103 -1.92 -6.47 6.68
C ALA A 103 -1.47 -7.36 7.86
N ALA A 104 -0.66 -6.82 8.77
CA ALA A 104 -0.24 -7.53 9.97
C ALA A 104 -1.42 -7.87 10.89
N PHE A 105 -2.43 -7.00 11.02
CA PHE A 105 -3.65 -7.33 11.76
C PHE A 105 -4.38 -8.52 11.15
N VAL A 106 -4.54 -8.57 9.83
CA VAL A 106 -5.17 -9.68 9.13
C VAL A 106 -4.40 -10.98 9.36
N LEU A 107 -3.09 -10.97 9.17
CA LEU A 107 -2.22 -12.14 9.35
C LEU A 107 -2.23 -12.64 10.80
N ARG A 108 -2.18 -11.71 11.76
CA ARG A 108 -2.27 -12.06 13.19
C ARG A 108 -3.62 -12.66 13.56
N ALA A 109 -4.71 -12.13 13.00
CA ALA A 109 -6.04 -12.70 13.19
C ALA A 109 -6.13 -14.13 12.59
N ALA A 110 -5.63 -14.33 11.37
CA ALA A 110 -5.58 -15.62 10.73
C ALA A 110 -4.76 -16.63 11.55
N ARG A 111 -3.58 -16.23 12.04
CA ARG A 111 -2.73 -17.07 12.92
C ARG A 111 -3.47 -17.46 14.20
N LYS A 112 -4.18 -16.55 14.84
CA LYS A 112 -5.01 -16.83 16.01
C LYS A 112 -6.17 -17.79 15.71
N ALA A 113 -6.70 -17.75 14.50
CA ALA A 113 -7.72 -18.68 14.02
C ALA A 113 -7.15 -20.05 13.59
N GLY A 114 -5.84 -20.28 13.75
CA GLY A 114 -5.18 -21.56 13.47
C GLY A 114 -4.59 -21.68 12.06
N ALA A 115 -4.55 -20.59 11.27
CA ALA A 115 -3.84 -20.61 10.00
C ALA A 115 -2.35 -20.86 10.21
N LYS A 116 -1.81 -21.73 9.36
CA LYS A 116 -0.39 -22.09 9.33
C LYS A 116 0.39 -21.06 8.48
N GLN A 117 1.66 -21.35 8.25
CA GLN A 117 2.46 -20.59 7.29
C GLN A 117 1.84 -20.61 5.90
N VAL A 118 2.09 -19.56 5.14
CA VAL A 118 1.70 -19.51 3.72
C VAL A 118 2.44 -20.59 2.93
N GLU A 119 1.75 -21.21 2.01
CA GLU A 119 2.31 -22.30 1.18
C GLU A 119 3.09 -21.77 -0.03
N ARG A 120 2.83 -20.51 -0.40
CA ARG A 120 3.41 -19.86 -1.56
C ARG A 120 4.43 -18.81 -1.14
N GLU A 121 5.26 -18.40 -2.07
CA GLU A 121 6.17 -17.29 -1.82
C GLU A 121 5.39 -16.01 -1.47
N PHE A 122 5.76 -15.38 -0.35
CA PHE A 122 5.16 -14.14 0.11
C PHE A 122 6.23 -13.10 0.41
N ALA A 123 6.33 -12.10 -0.46
CA ALA A 123 7.35 -11.06 -0.38
C ALA A 123 6.76 -9.75 0.09
N ILE A 124 7.46 -9.08 0.99
CA ILE A 124 7.05 -7.79 1.57
C ILE A 124 8.10 -6.73 1.22
N PHE A 125 7.69 -5.67 0.55
CA PHE A 125 8.54 -4.56 0.15
C PHE A 125 8.10 -3.28 0.87
N PRO A 126 8.76 -2.89 1.97
CA PRO A 126 8.45 -1.62 2.63
C PRO A 126 8.58 -0.44 1.66
N GLY A 127 7.68 0.54 1.76
CA GLY A 127 7.63 1.67 0.84
C GLY A 127 8.85 2.62 0.89
N SER A 128 9.66 2.50 1.92
CA SER A 128 10.94 3.21 2.05
C SER A 128 11.85 2.50 3.04
N GLY A 129 13.15 2.82 2.99
CA GLY A 129 14.09 2.35 4.02
C GLY A 129 13.75 2.84 5.43
N GLY A 130 13.06 3.98 5.56
CA GLY A 130 12.51 4.46 6.82
C GLY A 130 11.44 3.53 7.37
N VAL A 131 10.46 3.17 6.54
CA VAL A 131 9.43 2.21 6.90
C VAL A 131 10.05 0.84 7.21
N GLY A 132 11.00 0.39 6.39
CA GLY A 132 11.70 -0.88 6.62
C GLY A 132 12.36 -0.98 8.00
N ARG A 133 12.93 0.12 8.49
CA ARG A 133 13.45 0.18 9.86
C ARG A 133 12.36 0.24 10.93
N GLN A 134 11.30 0.99 10.64
CA GLN A 134 10.21 1.22 11.59
C GLN A 134 9.41 -0.06 11.87
N ILE A 135 9.17 -0.90 10.87
CA ILE A 135 8.42 -2.15 11.03
C ILE A 135 9.15 -3.22 11.86
N GLU A 136 10.43 -3.06 12.11
CA GLU A 136 11.21 -3.93 13.01
C GLU A 136 10.98 -3.61 14.49
N SER A 137 10.40 -2.46 14.80
CA SER A 137 10.14 -2.06 16.19
C SER A 137 8.81 -2.64 16.69
N PRO A 138 8.73 -3.03 17.98
CA PRO A 138 7.49 -3.50 18.58
C PRO A 138 6.36 -2.47 18.46
N ASP A 139 5.15 -2.93 18.12
CA ASP A 139 3.95 -2.09 18.07
C ASP A 139 2.94 -2.54 19.16
N PRO A 140 2.54 -1.65 20.07
CA PRO A 140 1.56 -1.97 21.13
C PRO A 140 0.23 -2.48 20.56
N ARG A 141 -0.18 -2.02 19.38
CA ARG A 141 -1.42 -2.45 18.70
C ARG A 141 -1.37 -3.92 18.29
N LEU A 142 -0.17 -4.46 18.07
CA LEU A 142 0.08 -5.87 17.79
C LEU A 142 0.37 -6.68 19.07
N GLY A 143 0.16 -6.08 20.24
CA GLY A 143 0.42 -6.74 21.54
C GLY A 143 1.91 -6.88 21.84
N GLY A 144 2.72 -5.98 21.29
CA GLY A 144 4.17 -5.95 21.48
C GLY A 144 4.99 -6.68 20.41
N GLU A 145 4.35 -7.39 19.49
CA GLU A 145 5.03 -7.90 18.29
C GLU A 145 5.35 -6.73 17.34
N SER A 146 6.43 -6.81 16.61
CA SER A 146 6.67 -5.92 15.48
C SER A 146 5.89 -6.39 14.24
N ILE A 147 5.66 -5.47 13.30
CA ILE A 147 5.06 -5.82 12.01
C ILE A 147 5.91 -6.87 11.30
N ALA A 148 7.23 -6.71 11.34
CA ALA A 148 8.18 -7.65 10.74
C ALA A 148 8.08 -9.06 11.35
N GLU A 149 7.96 -9.16 12.67
CA GLU A 149 7.76 -10.45 13.34
C GLU A 149 6.47 -11.14 12.90
N VAL A 150 5.37 -10.39 12.80
CA VAL A 150 4.10 -10.94 12.32
C VAL A 150 4.23 -11.51 10.91
N PHE A 151 4.83 -10.78 9.98
CA PHE A 151 5.05 -11.26 8.61
C PHE A 151 5.94 -12.51 8.57
N ARG A 152 7.08 -12.49 9.26
CA ARG A 152 7.99 -13.65 9.33
C ARG A 152 7.33 -14.87 9.95
N SER A 153 6.46 -14.69 10.94
CA SER A 153 5.77 -15.79 11.62
C SER A 153 4.84 -16.59 10.71
N VAL A 154 4.40 -16.03 9.59
CA VAL A 154 3.58 -16.71 8.59
C VAL A 154 4.37 -17.10 7.34
N GLY A 155 5.69 -16.95 7.33
CA GLY A 155 6.55 -17.29 6.20
C GLY A 155 6.82 -16.13 5.24
N GLY A 156 6.39 -14.92 5.57
CA GLY A 156 6.66 -13.72 4.79
C GLY A 156 8.15 -13.34 4.79
N GLN A 157 8.63 -12.90 3.64
CA GLN A 157 10.03 -12.51 3.41
C GLN A 157 10.11 -11.00 3.22
N ILE A 158 10.69 -10.31 4.18
CA ILE A 158 10.90 -8.86 4.08
C ILE A 158 12.09 -8.61 3.18
N ARG A 159 11.84 -7.86 2.12
CA ARG A 159 12.80 -7.49 1.09
C ARG A 159 13.25 -6.04 1.28
N GLN A 160 14.28 -5.65 0.57
CA GLN A 160 14.71 -4.27 0.52
C GLN A 160 13.69 -3.40 -0.21
N SER A 161 13.52 -2.16 0.23
CA SER A 161 12.65 -1.19 -0.44
C SER A 161 13.19 -0.84 -1.82
N TRP A 162 12.43 -1.07 -2.86
CA TRP A 162 12.75 -0.67 -4.23
C TRP A 162 11.52 -0.70 -5.14
N CYS A 163 11.64 -0.07 -6.30
CA CYS A 163 10.61 -0.04 -7.33
C CYS A 163 10.95 -1.07 -8.42
N GLY A 164 10.22 -2.15 -8.51
CA GLY A 164 10.53 -3.19 -9.49
C GLY A 164 9.54 -4.34 -9.48
N PRO A 165 9.24 -4.94 -8.34
CA PRO A 165 8.37 -6.12 -8.29
C PRO A 165 6.96 -5.87 -8.83
N CYS A 166 6.40 -4.69 -8.59
CA CYS A 166 5.03 -4.34 -8.98
C CYS A 166 4.87 -4.14 -10.49
N PHE A 167 5.93 -3.81 -11.22
CA PHE A 167 5.89 -3.72 -12.68
C PHE A 167 6.83 -4.70 -13.38
N GLY A 168 7.20 -5.75 -12.71
CA GLY A 168 7.85 -6.90 -13.32
C GLY A 168 9.33 -6.76 -13.63
N GLN A 169 10.09 -6.06 -12.77
CA GLN A 169 11.55 -5.97 -12.91
C GLN A 169 12.29 -6.55 -11.72
N GLY A 170 13.55 -6.95 -11.99
CA GLY A 170 14.47 -7.46 -10.99
C GLY A 170 14.26 -8.93 -10.61
N PRO A 171 15.02 -9.43 -9.63
CA PRO A 171 15.04 -10.84 -9.27
C PRO A 171 13.72 -11.33 -8.65
N ASP A 172 12.91 -10.42 -8.14
CA ASP A 172 11.60 -10.73 -7.56
C ASP A 172 10.45 -10.57 -8.55
N ALA A 173 10.74 -10.22 -9.81
CA ALA A 173 9.75 -10.16 -10.87
C ALA A 173 9.14 -11.54 -11.13
N LEU A 174 7.88 -11.53 -11.51
CA LEU A 174 7.25 -12.74 -12.06
C LEU A 174 7.86 -13.03 -13.43
N ALA A 175 8.37 -14.21 -13.63
CA ALA A 175 8.89 -14.66 -14.91
C ALA A 175 7.75 -15.04 -15.86
#